data_7e54019db15f8781d02d82c041b0b99b
#
_entry.id   7e54019db15f8781d02d82c041b0b99b
#
_cell.length_a   1.000
_cell.length_b   1.000
_cell.length_c   1.000
_cell.angle_alpha   90.00
_cell.angle_beta   90.00
_cell.angle_gamma   90.00
#
_symmetry.space_group_name_H-M   'P 1'
#
loop_
_entity.id
_entity.type
_entity.pdbx_description
1 polymer ?
#
loop_
_entity_poly.entity_id
_entity_poly.type
_entity_poly.pdbx_seq_one_letter_code
_entity_poly.pdbx_strand_id
1 'polypeptide(L)'
;YPKNINGILKEEKLFGELPFGGHLGIGWSKRNLSVMSKIFSNNKGKTNFITLYSANCYGPGDTLDLNYGHIIPKLIIQCIKNKNFKLFGSLKAIREFIHVTDLTNIILLSLAKINRTEYFNIGSGESVEISKLVGLIKSKTFFNKKIIHENKINDKSKRVCGNKNLAYLKYRIMFDLDKGLSQTIDWYKKVLQKKY
;
A
#
# COMPACT_ATOMS: atom_id res chain seq x y z
N TYR A 1 -5.35 0.94 -10.92
CA TYR A 1 -6.42 1.90 -11.19
C TYR A 1 -5.96 2.96 -12.20
N PRO A 2 -6.87 3.59 -12.96
CA PRO A 2 -6.56 4.69 -13.87
C PRO A 2 -5.92 5.91 -13.20
N LYS A 3 -5.18 6.71 -14.00
CA LYS A 3 -4.52 7.93 -13.51
C LYS A 3 -5.53 8.98 -13.02
N ASN A 4 -6.64 9.13 -13.70
CA ASN A 4 -7.56 10.25 -13.51
C ASN A 4 -8.54 10.05 -12.34
N ILE A 5 -8.46 8.91 -11.64
CA ILE A 5 -9.30 8.68 -10.45
C ILE A 5 -8.76 9.49 -9.27
N ASN A 6 -9.63 10.27 -8.66
CA ASN A 6 -9.39 11.02 -7.45
C ASN A 6 -10.46 10.69 -6.40
N GLY A 7 -10.04 10.36 -5.18
CA GLY A 7 -10.93 9.98 -4.08
C GLY A 7 -10.92 8.48 -3.78
N ILE A 8 -12.12 7.94 -3.51
CA ILE A 8 -12.29 6.51 -3.22
C ILE A 8 -12.23 5.71 -4.51
N LEU A 9 -11.38 4.70 -4.53
CA LEU A 9 -11.25 3.77 -5.65
C LEU A 9 -12.45 2.80 -5.63
N LYS A 10 -13.13 2.70 -6.76
CA LYS A 10 -14.27 1.80 -6.92
C LYS A 10 -13.90 0.68 -7.90
N GLU A 11 -14.22 -0.55 -7.54
CA GLU A 11 -13.82 -1.75 -8.28
C GLU A 11 -14.27 -1.72 -9.75
N GLU A 12 -15.46 -1.20 -10.03
CA GLU A 12 -16.01 -1.06 -11.39
C GLU A 12 -15.20 -0.11 -12.27
N LYS A 13 -14.39 0.76 -11.68
CA LYS A 13 -13.52 1.70 -12.41
C LYS A 13 -12.13 1.16 -12.71
N LEU A 14 -11.82 -0.07 -12.27
CA LEU A 14 -10.48 -0.64 -12.47
C LEU A 14 -10.07 -0.70 -13.94
N PHE A 15 -11.01 -0.99 -14.83
CA PHE A 15 -10.78 -1.16 -16.28
C PHE A 15 -11.23 0.03 -17.15
N GLY A 16 -11.68 1.13 -16.55
CA GLY A 16 -12.26 2.26 -17.27
C GLY A 16 -11.30 2.98 -18.22
N GLU A 17 -10.01 3.05 -17.87
CA GLU A 17 -8.95 3.72 -18.64
C GLU A 17 -7.63 2.98 -18.48
N LEU A 18 -6.56 3.46 -19.15
CA LEU A 18 -5.21 2.92 -18.99
C LEU A 18 -4.74 2.99 -17.53
N PRO A 19 -3.95 2.01 -17.07
CA PRO A 19 -3.29 2.09 -15.78
C PRO A 19 -2.43 3.35 -15.67
N PHE A 20 -2.15 3.77 -14.44
CA PHE A 20 -1.26 4.90 -14.18
C PHE A 20 0.07 4.76 -14.94
N GLY A 21 0.43 5.76 -15.75
CA GLY A 21 1.53 5.68 -16.71
C GLY A 21 2.89 5.32 -16.12
N GLY A 22 3.21 5.79 -14.90
CA GLY A 22 4.45 5.43 -14.20
C GLY A 22 4.55 3.95 -13.79
N HIS A 23 3.45 3.19 -13.89
CA HIS A 23 3.36 1.78 -13.52
C HIS A 23 2.58 0.96 -14.56
N LEU A 24 2.67 1.35 -15.84
CA LEU A 24 1.86 0.78 -16.91
C LEU A 24 1.99 -0.74 -17.00
N GLY A 25 3.21 -1.28 -17.02
CA GLY A 25 3.46 -2.72 -17.12
C GLY A 25 2.90 -3.49 -15.93
N ILE A 26 3.22 -3.04 -14.70
CA ILE A 26 2.68 -3.66 -13.48
C ILE A 26 1.16 -3.53 -13.43
N GLY A 27 0.60 -2.39 -13.84
CA GLY A 27 -0.84 -2.16 -13.87
C GLY A 27 -1.57 -3.15 -14.78
N TRP A 28 -1.03 -3.39 -15.98
CA TRP A 28 -1.58 -4.40 -16.91
C TRP A 28 -1.40 -5.81 -16.39
N SER A 29 -0.25 -6.18 -15.81
CA SER A 29 -0.05 -7.49 -15.21
C SER A 29 -1.08 -7.79 -14.11
N LYS A 30 -1.33 -6.82 -13.21
CA LYS A 30 -2.35 -6.96 -12.17
C LYS A 30 -3.77 -7.06 -12.72
N ARG A 31 -4.11 -6.29 -13.76
CA ARG A 31 -5.41 -6.39 -14.44
C ARG A 31 -5.58 -7.75 -15.12
N ASN A 32 -4.53 -8.26 -15.79
CA ASN A 32 -4.57 -9.59 -16.41
C ASN A 32 -4.87 -10.68 -15.39
N LEU A 33 -4.24 -10.66 -14.21
CA LEU A 33 -4.56 -11.61 -13.14
C LEU A 33 -6.04 -11.56 -12.74
N SER A 34 -6.63 -10.37 -12.68
CA SER A 34 -8.06 -10.21 -12.38
C SER A 34 -8.96 -10.75 -13.50
N VAL A 35 -8.58 -10.57 -14.76
CA VAL A 35 -9.32 -11.13 -15.91
C VAL A 35 -9.20 -12.65 -15.92
N MET A 36 -8.00 -13.19 -15.75
CA MET A 36 -7.76 -14.63 -15.72
C MET A 36 -8.55 -15.32 -14.59
N SER A 37 -8.58 -14.75 -13.39
CA SER A 37 -9.37 -15.29 -12.29
C SER A 37 -10.88 -15.35 -12.62
N LYS A 38 -11.41 -14.37 -13.37
CA LYS A 38 -12.80 -14.40 -13.86
C LYS A 38 -13.04 -15.51 -14.90
N ILE A 39 -12.12 -15.63 -15.86
CA ILE A 39 -12.22 -16.67 -16.91
C ILE A 39 -12.19 -18.07 -16.28
N PHE A 40 -11.22 -18.32 -15.40
CA PHE A 40 -11.11 -19.64 -14.76
C PHE A 40 -12.26 -19.96 -13.82
N SER A 41 -12.83 -18.96 -13.14
CA SER A 41 -14.02 -19.20 -12.30
C SER A 41 -15.27 -19.58 -13.09
N ASN A 42 -15.39 -19.10 -14.35
CA ASN A 42 -16.54 -19.37 -15.21
C ASN A 42 -16.42 -20.73 -15.94
N ASN A 43 -15.24 -21.32 -16.04
CA ASN A 43 -14.98 -22.57 -16.77
C ASN A 43 -15.30 -23.82 -15.96
N LYS A 44 -16.55 -23.94 -15.45
CA LYS A 44 -17.06 -25.14 -14.73
C LYS A 44 -16.14 -25.71 -13.63
N GLY A 45 -15.14 -24.92 -13.22
CA GLY A 45 -14.21 -25.26 -12.15
C GLY A 45 -14.87 -25.16 -10.79
N LYS A 46 -14.53 -26.07 -9.88
CA LYS A 46 -14.96 -26.02 -8.47
C LYS A 46 -14.13 -25.04 -7.65
N THR A 47 -13.27 -24.22 -8.30
CA THR A 47 -12.33 -23.32 -7.63
C THR A 47 -12.87 -21.90 -7.60
N ASN A 48 -12.98 -21.34 -6.41
CA ASN A 48 -13.30 -19.93 -6.20
C ASN A 48 -12.02 -19.09 -6.18
N PHE A 49 -12.08 -17.90 -6.78
CA PHE A 49 -10.98 -16.94 -6.79
C PHE A 49 -11.36 -15.72 -5.98
N ILE A 50 -10.55 -15.38 -4.99
CA ILE A 50 -10.73 -14.17 -4.20
C ILE A 50 -9.63 -13.18 -4.60
N THR A 51 -9.99 -12.11 -5.28
CA THR A 51 -9.05 -11.07 -5.71
C THR A 51 -9.19 -9.83 -4.84
N LEU A 52 -8.13 -9.51 -4.10
CA LEU A 52 -8.08 -8.40 -3.17
C LEU A 52 -7.23 -7.26 -3.74
N TYR A 53 -7.85 -6.12 -4.00
CA TYR A 53 -7.15 -4.90 -4.44
C TYR A 53 -6.74 -4.09 -3.21
N SER A 54 -5.54 -4.35 -2.70
CA SER A 54 -5.09 -3.73 -1.45
C SER A 54 -4.58 -2.30 -1.62
N ALA A 55 -4.79 -1.48 -0.60
CA ALA A 55 -4.04 -0.25 -0.38
C ALA A 55 -2.53 -0.55 -0.28
N ASN A 56 -1.70 0.50 -0.19
CA ASN A 56 -0.26 0.31 -0.09
C ASN A 56 0.09 -0.47 1.18
N CYS A 57 0.54 -1.71 1.01
CA CYS A 57 0.96 -2.55 2.13
C CYS A 57 2.32 -2.10 2.65
N TYR A 58 2.49 -2.11 3.98
CA TYR A 58 3.76 -1.83 4.66
C TYR A 58 3.86 -2.66 5.94
N GLY A 59 5.07 -2.82 6.46
CA GLY A 59 5.26 -3.52 7.73
C GLY A 59 6.62 -4.20 7.83
N PRO A 60 6.84 -4.96 8.91
CA PRO A 60 7.99 -5.85 9.04
C PRO A 60 8.09 -6.84 7.88
N GLY A 61 9.32 -7.10 7.41
CA GLY A 61 9.57 -8.02 6.29
C GLY A 61 9.60 -7.36 4.91
N ASP A 62 9.38 -6.06 4.81
CA ASP A 62 9.50 -5.34 3.53
C ASP A 62 10.97 -5.20 3.09
N THR A 63 11.19 -4.81 1.84
CA THR A 63 12.52 -4.76 1.21
C THR A 63 13.51 -3.83 1.93
N LEU A 64 14.78 -4.23 1.90
CA LEU A 64 15.92 -3.38 2.29
C LEU A 64 16.52 -2.63 1.09
N ASP A 65 16.08 -2.93 -0.13
CA ASP A 65 16.59 -2.32 -1.35
C ASP A 65 15.88 -0.99 -1.63
N LEU A 66 16.67 0.09 -1.61
CA LEU A 66 16.18 1.44 -1.88
C LEU A 66 15.73 1.66 -3.33
N ASN A 67 16.17 0.83 -4.28
CA ASN A 67 15.78 0.97 -5.68
C ASN A 67 14.34 0.46 -5.92
N TYR A 68 13.98 -0.63 -5.26
CA TYR A 68 12.67 -1.30 -5.44
C TYR A 68 11.66 -1.01 -4.33
N GLY A 69 12.08 -0.45 -3.20
CA GLY A 69 11.21 -0.17 -2.06
C GLY A 69 10.14 0.88 -2.33
N HIS A 70 8.98 0.70 -1.71
CA HIS A 70 7.94 1.72 -1.63
C HIS A 70 8.34 2.89 -0.72
N ILE A 71 7.48 3.90 -0.60
CA ILE A 71 7.83 5.15 0.11
C ILE A 71 8.15 4.93 1.59
N ILE A 72 7.40 4.08 2.32
CA ILE A 72 7.61 3.86 3.76
C ILE A 72 8.96 3.22 4.03
N PRO A 73 9.34 2.04 3.43
CA PRO A 73 10.66 1.46 3.64
C PRO A 73 11.79 2.41 3.24
N LYS A 74 11.67 3.11 2.12
CA LYS A 74 12.70 4.07 1.68
C LYS A 74 12.92 5.19 2.70
N LEU A 75 11.85 5.78 3.20
CA LEU A 75 11.94 6.84 4.21
C LEU A 75 12.55 6.31 5.51
N ILE A 76 12.09 5.16 6.02
CA ILE A 76 12.60 4.60 7.27
C ILE A 76 14.09 4.30 7.17
N ILE A 77 14.52 3.59 6.13
CA ILE A 77 15.94 3.22 5.94
C ILE A 77 16.81 4.48 5.83
N GLN A 78 16.38 5.48 5.06
CA GLN A 78 17.15 6.72 4.90
C GLN A 78 17.22 7.52 6.20
N CYS A 79 16.12 7.59 6.95
CA CYS A 79 16.11 8.25 8.26
C CYS A 79 16.99 7.52 9.28
N ILE A 80 16.97 6.19 9.33
CA ILE A 80 17.83 5.39 10.23
C ILE A 80 19.31 5.60 9.88
N LYS A 81 19.66 5.64 8.57
CA LYS A 81 21.04 5.94 8.14
C LYS A 81 21.50 7.35 8.50
N ASN A 82 20.58 8.21 8.91
CA ASN A 82 20.79 9.57 9.40
C ASN A 82 21.69 10.44 8.50
N LYS A 83 21.49 10.36 7.16
CA LYS A 83 22.19 11.17 6.15
C LYS A 83 21.19 12.03 5.39
N ASN A 84 21.64 13.17 4.83
CA ASN A 84 20.82 13.94 3.91
C ASN A 84 20.42 13.04 2.71
N PHE A 85 19.17 13.13 2.28
CA PHE A 85 18.72 12.37 1.12
C PHE A 85 17.68 13.13 0.30
N LYS A 86 17.49 12.65 -0.95
CA LYS A 86 16.50 13.20 -1.87
C LYS A 86 15.22 12.40 -1.80
N LEU A 87 14.08 13.10 -1.75
CA LEU A 87 12.75 12.55 -1.85
C LEU A 87 12.10 13.02 -3.14
N PHE A 88 11.67 12.06 -3.96
CA PHE A 88 11.00 12.31 -5.23
C PHE A 88 9.49 12.14 -5.11
N GLY A 89 8.74 12.87 -5.93
CA GLY A 89 7.29 12.79 -5.98
C GLY A 89 6.60 13.94 -5.27
N SER A 90 5.28 13.87 -5.16
CA SER A 90 4.48 14.94 -4.56
C SER A 90 4.25 14.72 -3.07
N LEU A 91 4.58 15.71 -2.26
CA LEU A 91 4.25 15.73 -0.84
C LEU A 91 2.74 15.94 -0.58
N LYS A 92 2.02 16.50 -1.54
CA LYS A 92 0.58 16.81 -1.45
C LYS A 92 -0.32 15.64 -1.83
N ALA A 93 0.26 14.57 -2.36
CA ALA A 93 -0.51 13.37 -2.70
C ALA A 93 -1.06 12.71 -1.43
N ILE A 94 -2.30 12.24 -1.49
CA ILE A 94 -2.97 11.54 -0.38
C ILE A 94 -3.04 10.06 -0.73
N ARG A 95 -2.52 9.23 0.16
CA ARG A 95 -2.46 7.77 -0.02
C ARG A 95 -3.01 7.06 1.22
N GLU A 96 -3.47 5.85 0.99
CA GLU A 96 -3.86 4.93 2.03
C GLU A 96 -2.81 3.83 2.19
N PHE A 97 -2.58 3.44 3.43
CA PHE A 97 -1.64 2.39 3.79
C PHE A 97 -2.34 1.35 4.66
N ILE A 98 -1.97 0.08 4.49
CA ILE A 98 -2.47 -1.01 5.31
C ILE A 98 -1.28 -1.79 5.88
N HIS A 99 -1.32 -2.09 7.17
CA HIS A 99 -0.25 -2.86 7.80
C HIS A 99 -0.29 -4.32 7.36
N VAL A 100 0.87 -4.93 7.17
CA VAL A 100 1.01 -6.31 6.67
C VAL A 100 0.24 -7.32 7.51
N THR A 101 0.21 -7.15 8.82
CA THR A 101 -0.55 -8.04 9.73
C THR A 101 -2.06 -7.95 9.45
N ASP A 102 -2.60 -6.73 9.28
CA ASP A 102 -4.01 -6.57 8.94
C ASP A 102 -4.34 -7.20 7.59
N LEU A 103 -3.49 -6.95 6.58
CA LEU A 103 -3.69 -7.55 5.25
C LEU A 103 -3.67 -9.08 5.31
N THR A 104 -2.72 -9.68 6.05
CA THR A 104 -2.63 -11.13 6.23
C THR A 104 -3.88 -11.69 6.89
N ASN A 105 -4.35 -11.08 7.97
CA ASN A 105 -5.57 -11.50 8.65
C ASN A 105 -6.80 -11.40 7.74
N ILE A 106 -6.90 -10.35 6.94
CA ILE A 106 -7.98 -10.19 5.97
C ILE A 106 -7.93 -11.28 4.90
N ILE A 107 -6.74 -11.65 4.40
CA ILE A 107 -6.58 -12.76 3.45
C ILE A 107 -7.08 -14.06 4.07
N LEU A 108 -6.64 -14.40 5.29
CA LEU A 108 -7.05 -15.62 5.98
C LEU A 108 -8.56 -15.67 6.24
N LEU A 109 -9.13 -14.54 6.69
CA LEU A 109 -10.58 -14.45 6.89
C LEU A 109 -11.36 -14.54 5.57
N SER A 110 -10.84 -13.98 4.49
CA SER A 110 -11.46 -14.07 3.17
C SER A 110 -11.53 -15.53 2.71
N LEU A 111 -10.43 -16.28 2.88
CA LEU A 111 -10.39 -17.72 2.56
C LEU A 111 -11.35 -18.53 3.42
N ALA A 112 -11.52 -18.17 4.68
CA ALA A 112 -12.41 -18.90 5.60
C ALA A 112 -13.90 -18.59 5.40
N LYS A 113 -14.24 -17.38 4.93
CA LYS A 113 -15.65 -16.91 4.90
C LYS A 113 -16.25 -16.78 3.51
N ILE A 114 -15.44 -16.68 2.47
CA ILE A 114 -15.91 -16.46 1.11
C ILE A 114 -15.84 -17.79 0.34
N ASN A 115 -16.99 -18.30 -0.02
CA ASN A 115 -17.15 -19.58 -0.75
C ASN A 115 -17.54 -19.39 -2.22
N ARG A 116 -17.30 -18.23 -2.78
CA ARG A 116 -17.56 -17.86 -4.17
C ARG A 116 -16.42 -17.01 -4.72
N THR A 117 -16.36 -16.89 -6.04
CA THR A 117 -15.44 -15.95 -6.67
C THR A 117 -15.86 -14.51 -6.35
N GLU A 118 -14.91 -13.70 -5.83
CA GLU A 118 -15.18 -12.36 -5.36
C GLU A 118 -14.01 -11.40 -5.65
N TYR A 119 -14.31 -10.12 -5.81
CA TYR A 119 -13.33 -9.06 -6.14
C TYR A 119 -13.65 -7.81 -5.34
N PHE A 120 -12.74 -7.33 -4.50
CA PHE A 120 -13.00 -6.11 -3.73
C PHE A 120 -11.73 -5.40 -3.25
N ASN A 121 -11.89 -4.09 -3.05
CA ASN A 121 -10.85 -3.25 -2.46
C ASN A 121 -10.69 -3.53 -0.97
N ILE A 122 -9.45 -3.45 -0.52
CA ILE A 122 -9.08 -3.54 0.89
C ILE A 122 -8.16 -2.38 1.27
N GLY A 123 -8.52 -1.67 2.31
CA GLY A 123 -7.73 -0.63 2.91
C GLY A 123 -7.98 -0.51 4.41
N SER A 124 -7.20 0.34 5.07
CA SER A 124 -7.39 0.64 6.48
C SER A 124 -8.60 1.54 6.76
N GLY A 125 -9.05 2.28 5.74
CA GLY A 125 -10.03 3.36 5.86
C GLY A 125 -9.40 4.71 6.20
N GLU A 126 -8.11 4.74 6.52
CA GLU A 126 -7.37 5.96 6.86
C GLU A 126 -6.46 6.36 5.72
N SER A 127 -6.54 7.62 5.31
CA SER A 127 -5.66 8.19 4.30
C SER A 127 -4.80 9.30 4.89
N VAL A 128 -3.58 9.42 4.39
CA VAL A 128 -2.61 10.40 4.87
C VAL A 128 -1.97 11.15 3.72
N GLU A 129 -1.73 12.43 3.88
CA GLU A 129 -0.89 13.22 2.98
C GLU A 129 0.58 12.79 3.15
N ILE A 130 1.30 12.69 2.04
CA ILE A 130 2.70 12.24 2.06
C ILE A 130 3.58 13.15 2.93
N SER A 131 3.33 14.46 2.96
CA SER A 131 4.03 15.38 3.87
C SER A 131 3.88 14.99 5.34
N LYS A 132 2.66 14.62 5.76
CA LYS A 132 2.38 14.18 7.13
C LYS A 132 3.05 12.83 7.43
N LEU A 133 3.01 11.89 6.48
CA LEU A 133 3.74 10.62 6.61
C LEU A 133 5.24 10.83 6.82
N VAL A 134 5.85 11.71 6.04
CA VAL A 134 7.28 12.09 6.19
C VAL A 134 7.54 12.64 7.59
N GLY A 135 6.68 13.54 8.07
CA GLY A 135 6.78 14.12 9.42
C GLY A 135 6.72 13.07 10.53
N LEU A 136 5.77 12.12 10.43
CA LEU A 136 5.64 11.02 11.39
C LEU A 136 6.89 10.13 11.43
N ILE A 137 7.42 9.74 10.27
CA ILE A 137 8.62 8.89 10.20
C ILE A 137 9.84 9.65 10.74
N LYS A 138 10.01 10.93 10.41
CA LYS A 138 11.08 11.78 10.95
C LYS A 138 11.03 11.84 12.48
N SER A 139 9.87 12.09 13.05
CA SER A 139 9.68 12.17 14.50
C SER A 139 10.03 10.85 15.18
N LYS A 140 9.49 9.72 14.69
CA LYS A 140 9.71 8.39 15.27
C LYS A 140 11.14 7.87 15.11
N THR A 141 11.89 8.38 14.13
CA THR A 141 13.30 8.00 13.92
C THR A 141 14.28 9.00 14.51
N PHE A 142 13.80 10.09 15.13
CA PHE A 142 14.62 11.22 15.61
C PHE A 142 15.51 11.80 14.51
N PHE A 143 15.04 11.77 13.25
CA PHE A 143 15.81 12.24 12.10
C PHE A 143 15.89 13.76 12.05
N ASN A 144 17.12 14.29 12.14
CA ASN A 144 17.39 15.73 12.18
C ASN A 144 18.13 16.28 10.95
N LYS A 145 18.42 15.42 9.97
CA LYS A 145 19.11 15.84 8.75
C LYS A 145 18.14 16.39 7.69
N LYS A 146 18.69 16.91 6.60
CA LYS A 146 17.91 17.54 5.53
C LYS A 146 17.32 16.50 4.59
N ILE A 147 16.02 16.62 4.32
CA ILE A 147 15.36 15.96 3.19
C ILE A 147 15.24 16.98 2.07
N ILE A 148 15.88 16.70 0.94
CA ILE A 148 15.80 17.53 -0.25
C ILE A 148 14.64 17.01 -1.09
N HIS A 149 13.58 17.80 -1.16
CA HIS A 149 12.41 17.43 -1.95
C HIS A 149 12.62 17.88 -3.41
N GLU A 150 12.70 16.90 -4.32
CA GLU A 150 12.75 17.15 -5.77
C GLU A 150 11.35 16.97 -6.36
N ASN A 151 10.62 18.07 -6.48
CA ASN A 151 9.26 18.06 -6.97
C ASN A 151 9.22 18.19 -8.50
N LYS A 152 9.26 17.07 -9.21
CA LYS A 152 9.03 17.04 -10.67
C LYS A 152 7.56 16.81 -11.04
N ILE A 153 6.71 16.44 -10.08
CA ILE A 153 5.31 16.09 -10.32
C ILE A 153 4.41 16.75 -9.28
N ASN A 154 3.53 17.64 -9.74
CA ASN A 154 2.51 18.26 -8.88
C ASN A 154 1.27 17.32 -8.80
N ASP A 155 1.43 16.15 -8.20
CA ASP A 155 0.33 15.23 -7.96
C ASP A 155 -0.36 15.57 -6.63
N LYS A 156 -1.61 16.01 -6.70
CA LYS A 156 -2.49 16.27 -5.54
C LYS A 156 -3.57 15.18 -5.41
N SER A 157 -3.45 14.10 -6.15
CA SER A 157 -4.49 13.08 -6.19
C SER A 157 -4.65 12.39 -4.85
N LYS A 158 -5.92 12.13 -4.52
CA LYS A 158 -6.32 11.27 -3.41
C LYS A 158 -6.65 9.88 -3.98
N ARG A 159 -6.04 8.82 -3.42
CA ARG A 159 -6.28 7.44 -3.81
C ARG A 159 -6.45 6.58 -2.57
N VAL A 160 -7.68 6.13 -2.35
CA VAL A 160 -8.11 5.47 -1.13
C VAL A 160 -8.94 4.24 -1.51
N CYS A 161 -8.54 3.06 -1.04
CA CYS A 161 -9.33 1.83 -1.22
C CYS A 161 -10.54 1.81 -0.29
N GLY A 162 -10.40 2.38 0.91
CA GLY A 162 -11.43 2.35 1.93
C GLY A 162 -11.56 0.99 2.62
N ASN A 163 -12.42 0.95 3.62
CA ASN A 163 -12.61 -0.22 4.49
C ASN A 163 -14.04 -0.79 4.46
N LYS A 164 -14.90 -0.35 3.55
CA LYS A 164 -16.31 -0.77 3.50
C LYS A 164 -16.48 -2.30 3.45
N ASN A 165 -15.58 -2.98 2.77
CA ASN A 165 -15.63 -4.44 2.59
C ASN A 165 -15.18 -5.21 3.85
N LEU A 166 -14.53 -4.55 4.80
CA LEU A 166 -14.13 -5.15 6.08
C LEU A 166 -15.35 -5.47 6.97
N ALA A 167 -16.43 -4.71 6.81
CA ALA A 167 -17.70 -5.00 7.51
C ALA A 167 -18.25 -6.37 7.14
N TYR A 168 -18.19 -6.75 5.85
CA TYR A 168 -18.59 -8.08 5.38
C TYR A 168 -17.76 -9.19 6.02
N LEU A 169 -16.46 -8.97 6.18
CA LEU A 169 -15.54 -9.91 6.83
C LEU A 169 -15.65 -9.86 8.38
N LYS A 170 -16.38 -8.89 8.94
CA LYS A 170 -16.41 -8.59 10.38
C LYS A 170 -15.00 -8.38 10.94
N TYR A 171 -14.14 -7.69 10.18
CA TYR A 171 -12.77 -7.38 10.56
C TYR A 171 -12.63 -5.92 10.97
N ARG A 172 -11.91 -5.68 12.06
CA ARG A 172 -11.51 -4.35 12.51
C ARG A 172 -10.00 -4.20 12.36
N ILE A 173 -9.57 -3.09 11.81
CA ILE A 173 -8.15 -2.74 11.67
C ILE A 173 -7.50 -2.72 13.06
N MET A 174 -6.39 -3.42 13.22
CA MET A 174 -5.62 -3.55 14.46
C MET A 174 -4.47 -2.55 14.54
N PHE A 175 -3.97 -2.12 13.40
CA PHE A 175 -2.84 -1.20 13.26
C PHE A 175 -3.28 0.07 12.55
N ASP A 176 -3.50 1.16 13.31
CA ASP A 176 -3.46 2.49 12.76
C ASP A 176 -2.07 2.83 12.22
N LEU A 177 -1.95 3.94 11.50
CA LEU A 177 -0.67 4.30 10.87
C LEU A 177 0.44 4.53 11.91
N ASP A 178 0.11 5.09 13.06
CA ASP A 178 1.09 5.42 14.11
C ASP A 178 1.71 4.16 14.73
N LYS A 179 0.86 3.23 15.16
CA LYS A 179 1.26 1.94 15.73
C LYS A 179 2.02 1.09 14.71
N GLY A 180 1.51 1.03 13.47
CA GLY A 180 2.15 0.26 12.41
C GLY A 180 3.52 0.80 12.03
N LEU A 181 3.69 2.13 11.95
CA LEU A 181 5.00 2.75 11.70
C LEU A 181 5.98 2.46 12.83
N SER A 182 5.55 2.51 14.10
CA SER A 182 6.42 2.21 15.25
C SER A 182 6.97 0.78 15.14
N GLN A 183 6.11 -0.22 14.93
CA GLN A 183 6.52 -1.61 14.77
C GLN A 183 7.46 -1.81 13.57
N THR A 184 7.15 -1.16 12.45
CA THR A 184 7.94 -1.25 11.22
C THR A 184 9.34 -0.65 11.41
N ILE A 185 9.44 0.52 12.05
CA ILE A 185 10.72 1.19 12.35
C ILE A 185 11.57 0.34 13.28
N ASP A 186 10.98 -0.25 14.32
CA ASP A 186 11.71 -1.11 15.26
C ASP A 186 12.26 -2.35 14.57
N TRP A 187 11.49 -2.94 13.65
CA TRP A 187 11.97 -4.05 12.84
C TRP A 187 13.17 -3.63 11.96
N TYR A 188 13.08 -2.50 11.24
CA TYR A 188 14.18 -1.99 10.42
C TYR A 188 15.44 -1.69 11.24
N LYS A 189 15.32 -1.10 12.43
CA LYS A 189 16.45 -0.87 13.33
C LYS A 189 17.17 -2.18 13.67
N LYS A 190 16.42 -3.21 14.06
CA LYS A 190 16.98 -4.53 14.38
C LYS A 190 17.68 -5.20 13.20
N VAL A 191 17.09 -5.14 12.02
CA VAL A 191 17.64 -5.79 10.82
C VAL A 191 18.88 -5.05 10.30
N LEU A 192 18.86 -3.71 10.31
CA LEU A 192 20.01 -2.90 9.87
C LEU A 192 21.19 -3.00 10.84
N GLN A 193 20.95 -3.12 12.16
CA GLN A 193 22.01 -3.35 13.15
C GLN A 193 22.72 -4.71 12.99
N LYS A 194 22.01 -5.74 12.50
CA LYS A 194 22.62 -7.07 12.27
C LYS A 194 23.45 -7.17 10.98
N LYS A 195 23.35 -6.17 10.10
CA LYS A 195 24.09 -6.16 8.82
C LYS A 195 25.41 -5.38 8.88
N TYR A 196 25.65 -4.73 9.99
CA TYR A 196 26.89 -3.98 10.26
C TYR A 196 27.49 -4.40 11.61
#